data_6013ce61990e7238d5593df3973732bc
#
_entry.id   6013ce61990e7238d5593df3973732bc
#
_cell.length_a   1.000
_cell.length_b   1.000
_cell.length_c   1.000
_cell.angle_alpha   90.00
_cell.angle_beta   90.00
_cell.angle_gamma   90.00
#
_symmetry.space_group_name_H-M   'P 1'
#
loop_
_entity.id
_entity.type
_entity.pdbx_description
1 polymer ?
#
loop_
_entity_poly.entity_id
_entity_poly.type
_entity_poly.pdbx_seq_one_letter_code
_entity_poly.pdbx_strand_id
1 'polypeptide(L)'
;MLLVTGVSGALGSLVADRLAGRPDVVLGTRAGLPGTRRVDFDAPGTLPEAFAGVDTLLLVSAGYGEDDTVVARHEAALSAAEAAGVRHVVYTSLSGDGDHLTYALAHRWTERRLRSSPVLDWTILRNGLYAELLAGIAAPDAEHRITAPLGRGRLAAVARADLADVAVTVATDPAAHRNRVYELVGERALGGDDLAAVLGAVYAPGALADARAAIAVSGAAPFQVPMLTSTYTAIAHGFLDGTGVRSDLRTLLGGREPLDALDVFVKAVRVDG
;
A
#
# COMPACT_ATOMS: atom_id res chain seq x y z
N MET A 1 -2.33 23.95 -2.30
CA MET A 1 -1.12 23.18 -2.71
C MET A 1 -1.25 21.76 -2.17
N LEU A 2 -1.04 20.76 -3.02
CA LEU A 2 -1.00 19.33 -2.67
C LEU A 2 0.45 18.89 -2.45
N LEU A 3 0.75 18.32 -1.28
CA LEU A 3 2.02 17.62 -1.03
C LEU A 3 1.80 16.11 -1.10
N VAL A 4 2.59 15.42 -1.88
CA VAL A 4 2.59 13.94 -1.97
C VAL A 4 3.87 13.40 -1.33
N THR A 5 3.75 12.56 -0.32
CA THR A 5 4.91 11.93 0.34
C THR A 5 5.20 10.54 -0.24
N GLY A 6 6.39 10.02 0.06
CA GLY A 6 6.76 8.65 -0.32
C GLY A 6 6.91 8.41 -1.82
N VAL A 7 7.17 9.47 -2.62
CA VAL A 7 7.23 9.37 -4.09
C VAL A 7 8.43 8.56 -4.61
N SER A 8 9.38 8.19 -3.77
CA SER A 8 10.46 7.24 -4.12
C SER A 8 10.04 5.77 -3.96
N GLY A 9 8.89 5.51 -3.35
CA GLY A 9 8.33 4.16 -3.21
C GLY A 9 7.48 3.76 -4.42
N ALA A 10 7.18 2.46 -4.53
CA ALA A 10 6.52 1.89 -5.69
C ALA A 10 5.10 2.42 -5.97
N LEU A 11 4.30 2.73 -4.94
CA LEU A 11 3.00 3.38 -5.12
C LEU A 11 3.18 4.89 -5.36
N GLY A 12 4.02 5.53 -4.54
CA GLY A 12 4.21 6.98 -4.61
C GLY A 12 4.82 7.46 -5.94
N SER A 13 5.70 6.67 -6.57
CA SER A 13 6.24 7.00 -7.90
C SER A 13 5.14 7.01 -8.97
N LEU A 14 4.24 6.03 -8.94
CA LEU A 14 3.10 6.00 -9.86
C LEU A 14 2.16 7.20 -9.66
N VAL A 15 1.96 7.63 -8.43
CA VAL A 15 1.20 8.85 -8.12
C VAL A 15 1.93 10.09 -8.65
N ALA A 16 3.25 10.18 -8.44
CA ALA A 16 4.06 11.29 -8.92
C ALA A 16 4.03 11.42 -10.44
N ASP A 17 4.12 10.31 -11.17
CA ASP A 17 4.04 10.29 -12.64
C ASP A 17 2.70 10.85 -13.15
N ARG A 18 1.59 10.51 -12.48
CA ARG A 18 0.23 10.99 -12.84
C ARG A 18 0.03 12.47 -12.55
N LEU A 19 0.76 13.00 -11.59
CA LEU A 19 0.69 14.40 -11.18
C LEU A 19 1.78 15.28 -11.83
N ALA A 20 2.60 14.70 -12.70
CA ALA A 20 3.70 15.40 -13.37
C ALA A 20 3.22 16.65 -14.12
N GLY A 21 3.95 17.74 -13.98
CA GLY A 21 3.66 19.02 -14.65
C GLY A 21 2.55 19.86 -13.98
N ARG A 22 1.94 19.40 -12.89
CA ARG A 22 0.96 20.20 -12.17
C ARG A 22 1.63 21.22 -11.25
N PRO A 23 1.38 22.54 -11.42
CA PRO A 23 2.06 23.60 -10.66
C PRO A 23 1.59 23.68 -9.20
N ASP A 24 0.43 23.10 -8.89
CA ASP A 24 -0.18 23.06 -7.55
C ASP A 24 0.27 21.83 -6.72
N VAL A 25 1.17 21.00 -7.26
CA VAL A 25 1.67 19.77 -6.63
C VAL A 25 3.14 19.88 -6.27
N VAL A 26 3.46 19.45 -5.06
CA VAL A 26 4.82 19.30 -4.55
C VAL A 26 5.06 17.83 -4.21
N LEU A 27 6.15 17.27 -4.72
CA LEU A 27 6.55 15.90 -4.44
C LEU A 27 7.54 15.88 -3.28
N GLY A 28 7.30 14.99 -2.30
CA GLY A 28 8.09 14.87 -1.08
C GLY A 28 8.91 13.58 -1.05
N THR A 29 10.23 13.71 -0.86
CA THR A 29 11.13 12.57 -0.67
C THR A 29 11.99 12.76 0.58
N ARG A 30 12.40 11.67 1.20
CA ARG A 30 13.34 11.71 2.33
C ARG A 30 14.67 12.35 1.96
N ALA A 31 15.18 12.07 0.76
CA ALA A 31 16.47 12.58 0.28
C ALA A 31 16.43 14.03 -0.21
N GLY A 32 15.25 14.61 -0.48
CA GLY A 32 15.14 15.95 -1.05
C GLY A 32 15.81 16.03 -2.43
N LEU A 33 15.45 15.15 -3.35
CA LEU A 33 16.00 15.11 -4.70
C LEU A 33 15.65 16.39 -5.50
N PRO A 34 16.40 16.75 -6.57
CA PRO A 34 16.07 17.89 -7.41
C PRO A 34 14.61 17.86 -7.87
N GLY A 35 13.91 19.00 -7.71
CA GLY A 35 12.48 19.10 -8.01
C GLY A 35 11.54 18.51 -6.94
N THR A 36 12.07 18.02 -5.82
CA THR A 36 11.28 17.52 -4.70
C THR A 36 11.55 18.32 -3.42
N ARG A 37 10.58 18.31 -2.51
CA ARG A 37 10.75 18.83 -1.15
C ARG A 37 11.30 17.72 -0.24
N ARG A 38 12.24 18.06 0.63
CA ARG A 38 12.68 17.09 1.65
C ARG A 38 11.57 16.89 2.68
N VAL A 39 11.12 15.64 2.82
CA VAL A 39 10.14 15.20 3.82
C VAL A 39 10.69 13.94 4.47
N ASP A 40 11.23 14.09 5.66
CA ASP A 40 11.89 13.02 6.40
C ASP A 40 11.20 12.85 7.75
N PHE A 41 10.40 11.79 7.88
CA PHE A 41 9.65 11.50 9.10
C PHE A 41 10.55 11.01 10.25
N ASP A 42 11.76 10.54 9.94
CA ASP A 42 12.77 10.19 10.94
C ASP A 42 13.53 11.44 11.46
N ALA A 43 13.30 12.61 10.83
CA ALA A 43 13.83 13.92 11.24
C ALA A 43 12.69 14.92 11.47
N PRO A 44 11.83 14.75 12.49
CA PRO A 44 10.57 15.49 12.65
C PRO A 44 10.76 17.01 12.76
N GLY A 45 11.93 17.48 13.21
CA GLY A 45 12.25 18.93 13.24
C GLY A 45 12.29 19.59 11.86
N THR A 46 12.35 18.83 10.77
CA THR A 46 12.34 19.35 9.36
C THR A 46 10.94 19.47 8.78
N LEU A 47 9.94 18.85 9.41
CA LEU A 47 8.59 18.77 8.86
C LEU A 47 7.82 20.09 8.84
N PRO A 48 7.97 21.02 9.80
CA PRO A 48 7.28 22.31 9.75
C PRO A 48 7.58 23.09 8.46
N GLU A 49 8.85 23.12 8.03
CA GLU A 49 9.25 23.75 6.76
C GLU A 49 8.71 22.93 5.56
N ALA A 50 8.82 21.62 5.65
CA ALA A 50 8.34 20.72 4.60
C ALA A 50 6.83 20.87 4.34
N PHE A 51 6.04 21.22 5.33
CA PHE A 51 4.58 21.35 5.22
C PHE A 51 4.09 22.79 5.09
N ALA A 52 4.99 23.76 5.05
CA ALA A 52 4.62 25.16 4.88
C ALA A 52 3.81 25.40 3.58
N GLY A 53 2.64 26.02 3.70
CA GLY A 53 1.73 26.34 2.61
C GLY A 53 1.02 25.13 1.97
N VAL A 54 1.05 23.96 2.62
CA VAL A 54 0.33 22.77 2.16
C VAL A 54 -1.14 22.83 2.60
N ASP A 55 -2.06 22.70 1.65
CA ASP A 55 -3.50 22.61 1.95
C ASP A 55 -3.94 21.16 2.10
N THR A 56 -3.42 20.29 1.22
CA THR A 56 -3.76 18.86 1.17
C THR A 56 -2.47 18.05 1.25
N LEU A 57 -2.44 17.06 2.12
CA LEU A 57 -1.35 16.09 2.26
C LEU A 57 -1.83 14.72 1.78
N LEU A 58 -1.21 14.18 0.73
CA LEU A 58 -1.31 12.75 0.42
C LEU A 58 -0.20 12.02 1.17
N LEU A 59 -0.55 11.44 2.30
CA LEU A 59 0.33 10.65 3.14
C LEU A 59 0.34 9.20 2.66
N VAL A 60 1.30 8.87 1.79
CA VAL A 60 1.59 7.47 1.48
C VAL A 60 2.25 6.85 2.70
N SER A 61 1.70 5.75 3.20
CA SER A 61 2.18 5.09 4.42
C SER A 61 3.69 4.86 4.41
N ALA A 62 4.37 5.26 5.47
CA ALA A 62 5.80 5.06 5.70
C ALA A 62 6.08 3.66 6.27
N GLY A 63 5.42 2.63 5.70
CA GLY A 63 5.32 1.27 6.23
C GLY A 63 6.59 0.41 6.19
N TYR A 64 7.75 0.97 5.81
CA TYR A 64 9.01 0.22 5.86
C TYR A 64 9.68 0.36 7.22
N GLY A 65 9.35 -0.53 8.13
CA GLY A 65 9.84 -0.55 9.52
C GLY A 65 8.96 -1.43 10.41
N GLU A 66 9.36 -1.53 11.66
CA GLU A 66 8.52 -2.12 12.71
C GLU A 66 7.35 -1.18 13.03
N ASP A 67 6.27 -1.70 13.59
CA ASP A 67 5.04 -0.94 13.82
C ASP A 67 5.24 0.31 14.68
N ASP A 68 6.08 0.26 15.71
CA ASP A 68 6.40 1.41 16.57
C ASP A 68 7.08 2.54 15.78
N THR A 69 8.03 2.18 14.92
CA THR A 69 8.71 3.12 14.03
C THR A 69 7.74 3.75 13.03
N VAL A 70 6.85 2.94 12.44
CA VAL A 70 5.81 3.44 11.52
C VAL A 70 4.84 4.36 12.25
N VAL A 71 4.40 4.00 13.45
CA VAL A 71 3.54 4.85 14.30
C VAL A 71 4.24 6.18 14.61
N ALA A 72 5.51 6.16 15.02
CA ALA A 72 6.24 7.38 15.31
C ALA A 72 6.37 8.32 14.10
N ARG A 73 6.64 7.77 12.91
CA ARG A 73 6.68 8.52 11.64
C ARG A 73 5.33 9.14 11.29
N HIS A 74 4.26 8.38 11.43
CA HIS A 74 2.92 8.88 11.12
C HIS A 74 2.47 9.93 12.13
N GLU A 75 2.78 9.77 13.44
CA GLU A 75 2.50 10.81 14.43
C GLU A 75 3.24 12.10 14.12
N ALA A 76 4.54 12.01 13.79
CA ALA A 76 5.33 13.18 13.42
C ALA A 76 4.73 13.91 12.20
N ALA A 77 4.31 13.14 11.18
CA ALA A 77 3.68 13.70 9.99
C ALA A 77 2.35 14.40 10.33
N LEU A 78 1.47 13.77 11.11
CA LEU A 78 0.16 14.32 11.45
C LEU A 78 0.27 15.52 12.36
N SER A 79 1.13 15.49 13.39
CA SER A 79 1.38 16.63 14.28
C SER A 79 1.96 17.82 13.50
N ALA A 80 2.87 17.58 12.56
CA ALA A 80 3.41 18.64 11.71
C ALA A 80 2.34 19.19 10.74
N ALA A 81 1.47 18.35 10.21
CA ALA A 81 0.35 18.77 9.36
C ALA A 81 -0.63 19.67 10.11
N GLU A 82 -0.99 19.31 11.35
CA GLU A 82 -1.83 20.13 12.22
C GLU A 82 -1.17 21.49 12.51
N ALA A 83 0.10 21.49 12.90
CA ALA A 83 0.85 22.70 13.21
C ALA A 83 1.05 23.62 12.01
N ALA A 84 1.19 23.08 10.79
CA ALA A 84 1.35 23.83 9.56
C ALA A 84 0.02 24.34 8.96
N GLY A 85 -1.12 23.96 9.54
CA GLY A 85 -2.44 24.37 9.04
C GLY A 85 -2.88 23.60 7.78
N VAL A 86 -2.38 22.39 7.57
CA VAL A 86 -2.92 21.48 6.54
C VAL A 86 -4.40 21.26 6.82
N ARG A 87 -5.23 21.37 5.79
CA ARG A 87 -6.68 21.24 5.95
C ARG A 87 -7.18 19.83 5.77
N HIS A 88 -6.54 19.06 4.87
CA HIS A 88 -7.01 17.72 4.54
C HIS A 88 -5.83 16.74 4.40
N VAL A 89 -5.97 15.56 5.01
CA VAL A 89 -5.02 14.45 4.85
C VAL A 89 -5.71 13.30 4.14
N VAL A 90 -5.17 12.89 3.01
CA VAL A 90 -5.50 11.63 2.33
C VAL A 90 -4.45 10.61 2.73
N TYR A 91 -4.86 9.54 3.39
CA TYR A 91 -3.94 8.54 3.92
C TYR A 91 -4.12 7.18 3.24
N THR A 92 -3.04 6.57 2.76
CA THR A 92 -3.05 5.20 2.26
C THR A 92 -2.91 4.21 3.40
N SER A 93 -4.01 3.57 3.77
CA SER A 93 -4.11 2.57 4.83
C SER A 93 -4.14 1.15 4.26
N LEU A 94 -4.42 0.18 5.11
CA LEU A 94 -4.59 -1.23 4.78
C LEU A 94 -6.08 -1.58 4.78
N SER A 95 -6.54 -2.41 3.84
CA SER A 95 -7.92 -2.92 3.75
C SER A 95 -8.41 -3.55 5.06
N GLY A 96 -9.72 -3.56 5.27
CA GLY A 96 -10.33 -4.02 6.51
C GLY A 96 -10.15 -5.53 6.74
N ASP A 97 -10.08 -6.30 5.68
CA ASP A 97 -9.81 -7.75 5.72
C ASP A 97 -8.36 -8.08 6.15
N GLY A 98 -7.47 -7.08 6.17
CA GLY A 98 -6.09 -7.22 6.64
C GLY A 98 -5.86 -7.01 8.14
N ASP A 99 -6.90 -6.89 8.96
CA ASP A 99 -6.77 -6.54 10.39
C ASP A 99 -5.94 -7.53 11.23
N HIS A 100 -5.78 -8.77 10.78
CA HIS A 100 -4.96 -9.80 11.43
C HIS A 100 -3.55 -9.93 10.88
N LEU A 101 -3.16 -9.08 9.96
CA LEU A 101 -1.78 -8.99 9.50
C LEU A 101 -0.90 -8.31 10.57
N THR A 102 0.33 -8.77 10.74
CA THR A 102 1.22 -8.27 11.80
C THR A 102 1.55 -6.78 11.67
N TYR A 103 1.34 -6.20 10.50
CA TYR A 103 1.56 -4.78 10.21
C TYR A 103 0.28 -3.94 10.16
N ALA A 104 -0.86 -4.50 10.54
CA ALA A 104 -2.14 -3.78 10.58
C ALA A 104 -2.20 -2.74 11.70
N LEU A 105 -1.47 -2.97 12.80
CA LEU A 105 -1.52 -2.12 14.00
C LEU A 105 -1.21 -0.66 13.69
N ALA A 106 -0.10 -0.38 13.00
CA ALA A 106 0.30 0.98 12.64
C ALA A 106 -0.73 1.67 11.75
N HIS A 107 -1.37 0.94 10.83
CA HIS A 107 -2.45 1.48 9.99
C HIS A 107 -3.68 1.86 10.83
N ARG A 108 -4.14 0.97 11.72
CA ARG A 108 -5.32 1.23 12.57
C ARG A 108 -5.07 2.32 13.59
N TRP A 109 -3.84 2.40 14.12
CA TRP A 109 -3.42 3.50 14.97
C TRP A 109 -3.53 4.83 14.23
N THR A 110 -2.98 4.91 13.02
CA THR A 110 -2.99 6.13 12.19
C THR A 110 -4.40 6.56 11.81
N GLU A 111 -5.28 5.61 11.44
CA GLU A 111 -6.68 5.92 11.18
C GLU A 111 -7.40 6.52 12.39
N ARG A 112 -7.15 5.97 13.59
CA ARG A 112 -7.73 6.51 14.84
C ARG A 112 -7.19 7.90 15.12
N ARG A 113 -5.88 8.10 14.96
CA ARG A 113 -5.22 9.39 15.18
C ARG A 113 -5.76 10.46 14.23
N LEU A 114 -5.93 10.16 12.95
CA LEU A 114 -6.55 11.06 11.98
C LEU A 114 -7.99 11.43 12.38
N ARG A 115 -8.81 10.44 12.67
CA ARG A 115 -10.21 10.66 13.05
C ARG A 115 -10.38 11.44 14.34
N SER A 116 -9.39 11.42 15.23
CA SER A 116 -9.41 12.17 16.49
C SER A 116 -8.90 13.60 16.36
N SER A 117 -8.36 13.98 15.19
CA SER A 117 -7.87 15.34 14.98
C SER A 117 -9.03 16.35 14.99
N PRO A 118 -8.94 17.43 15.77
CA PRO A 118 -9.97 18.46 15.78
C PRO A 118 -9.88 19.44 14.61
N VAL A 119 -8.80 19.40 13.84
CA VAL A 119 -8.49 20.42 12.81
C VAL A 119 -8.28 19.84 11.41
N LEU A 120 -8.01 18.53 11.28
CA LEU A 120 -7.81 17.89 9.97
C LEU A 120 -9.10 17.27 9.46
N ASP A 121 -9.49 17.61 8.25
CA ASP A 121 -10.33 16.75 7.45
C ASP A 121 -9.50 15.57 6.94
N TRP A 122 -10.14 14.44 6.69
CA TRP A 122 -9.40 13.26 6.29
C TRP A 122 -10.14 12.43 5.24
N THR A 123 -9.37 11.66 4.48
CA THR A 123 -9.85 10.54 3.67
C THR A 123 -8.90 9.36 3.87
N ILE A 124 -9.45 8.19 4.13
CA ILE A 124 -8.69 6.96 4.35
C ILE A 124 -8.91 6.03 3.16
N LEU A 125 -7.82 5.73 2.46
CA LEU A 125 -7.78 4.77 1.36
C LEU A 125 -7.24 3.44 1.90
N ARG A 126 -8.11 2.50 2.20
CA ARG A 126 -7.78 1.16 2.68
C ARG A 126 -7.42 0.28 1.50
N ASN A 127 -6.16 0.30 1.14
CA ASN A 127 -5.63 -0.47 0.02
C ASN A 127 -5.58 -1.96 0.35
N GLY A 128 -6.09 -2.79 -0.56
CA GLY A 128 -5.82 -4.22 -0.59
C GLY A 128 -4.35 -4.52 -0.90
N LEU A 129 -3.95 -5.77 -0.76
CA LEU A 129 -2.60 -6.18 -1.09
C LEU A 129 -2.37 -6.17 -2.61
N TYR A 130 -1.15 -5.81 -2.99
CA TYR A 130 -0.83 -5.57 -4.39
C TYR A 130 -0.69 -6.86 -5.20
N ALA A 131 -1.18 -6.85 -6.43
CA ALA A 131 -0.97 -7.94 -7.38
C ALA A 131 0.53 -8.18 -7.67
N GLU A 132 1.32 -7.11 -7.68
CA GLU A 132 2.77 -7.17 -7.84
C GLU A 132 3.47 -7.84 -6.64
N LEU A 133 2.86 -7.83 -5.44
CA LEU A 133 3.39 -8.57 -4.30
C LEU A 133 3.43 -10.07 -4.57
N LEU A 134 2.43 -10.59 -5.29
CA LEU A 134 2.36 -12.02 -5.64
C LEU A 134 3.59 -12.47 -6.43
N ALA A 135 4.16 -11.62 -7.28
CA ALA A 135 5.40 -11.93 -7.99
C ALA A 135 6.59 -12.15 -7.03
N GLY A 136 6.67 -11.34 -5.97
CA GLY A 136 7.72 -11.48 -4.97
C GLY A 136 7.55 -12.64 -4.00
N ILE A 137 6.31 -13.12 -3.78
CA ILE A 137 6.02 -14.18 -2.78
C ILE A 137 5.58 -15.51 -3.37
N ALA A 138 5.21 -15.57 -4.65
CA ALA A 138 4.68 -16.74 -5.32
C ALA A 138 5.19 -16.88 -6.77
N ALA A 139 6.42 -16.42 -7.05
CA ALA A 139 7.08 -16.71 -8.30
C ALA A 139 7.40 -18.21 -8.40
N PRO A 140 7.41 -18.80 -9.63
CA PRO A 140 7.86 -20.17 -9.83
C PRO A 140 9.37 -20.29 -9.59
N ASP A 141 9.77 -21.44 -9.08
CA ASP A 141 11.18 -21.83 -8.95
C ASP A 141 11.78 -22.29 -10.31
N ALA A 142 13.05 -22.68 -10.30
CA ALA A 142 13.76 -23.16 -11.51
C ALA A 142 13.13 -24.42 -12.13
N GLU A 143 12.39 -25.20 -11.35
CA GLU A 143 11.66 -26.39 -11.79
C GLU A 143 10.20 -26.08 -12.19
N HIS A 144 9.87 -24.79 -12.38
CA HIS A 144 8.53 -24.30 -12.73
C HIS A 144 7.45 -24.69 -11.72
N ARG A 145 7.79 -24.64 -10.42
CA ARG A 145 6.84 -24.90 -9.32
C ARG A 145 6.64 -23.65 -8.48
N ILE A 146 5.40 -23.37 -8.12
CA ILE A 146 5.06 -22.37 -7.11
C ILE A 146 4.89 -23.07 -5.77
N THR A 147 5.84 -22.85 -4.87
CA THR A 147 5.90 -23.50 -3.54
C THR A 147 5.39 -22.59 -2.41
N ALA A 148 4.93 -21.38 -2.74
CA ALA A 148 4.36 -20.46 -1.75
C ALA A 148 3.27 -21.14 -0.91
N PRO A 149 3.29 -21.01 0.43
CA PRO A 149 2.37 -21.73 1.33
C PRO A 149 1.00 -21.05 1.41
N LEU A 150 0.35 -20.88 0.26
CA LEU A 150 -0.98 -20.26 0.15
C LEU A 150 -2.11 -21.26 0.42
N GLY A 151 -1.81 -22.57 0.54
CA GLY A 151 -2.83 -23.60 0.73
C GLY A 151 -3.87 -23.57 -0.40
N ARG A 152 -5.15 -23.57 -0.02
CA ARG A 152 -6.30 -23.36 -0.94
C ARG A 152 -6.83 -21.93 -0.89
N GLY A 153 -6.16 -21.07 -0.12
CA GLY A 153 -6.56 -19.68 0.07
C GLY A 153 -6.36 -18.83 -1.18
N ARG A 154 -6.97 -17.66 -1.14
CA ARG A 154 -7.00 -16.73 -2.26
C ARG A 154 -6.77 -15.30 -1.75
N LEU A 155 -6.28 -14.45 -2.61
CA LEU A 155 -6.07 -13.02 -2.34
C LEU A 155 -6.86 -12.19 -3.35
N ALA A 156 -7.72 -11.30 -2.88
CA ALA A 156 -8.35 -10.26 -3.68
C ALA A 156 -7.33 -9.14 -3.97
N ALA A 157 -6.32 -9.49 -4.78
CA ALA A 157 -5.21 -8.62 -5.12
C ALA A 157 -5.65 -7.45 -5.99
N VAL A 158 -5.02 -6.29 -5.82
CA VAL A 158 -5.30 -5.07 -6.58
C VAL A 158 -4.04 -4.53 -7.25
N ALA A 159 -4.16 -4.04 -8.47
CA ALA A 159 -3.04 -3.42 -9.19
C ALA A 159 -2.62 -2.11 -8.49
N ARG A 160 -1.34 -1.94 -8.25
CA ARG A 160 -0.77 -0.72 -7.67
C ARG A 160 -1.07 0.52 -8.53
N ALA A 161 -1.17 0.32 -9.84
CA ALA A 161 -1.53 1.38 -10.79
C ALA A 161 -2.95 1.91 -10.55
N ASP A 162 -3.93 1.04 -10.29
CA ASP A 162 -5.30 1.45 -9.98
C ASP A 162 -5.38 2.21 -8.66
N LEU A 163 -4.63 1.76 -7.65
CA LEU A 163 -4.54 2.47 -6.36
C LEU A 163 -3.92 3.87 -6.51
N ALA A 164 -2.95 4.02 -7.41
CA ALA A 164 -2.38 5.32 -7.74
C ALA A 164 -3.40 6.23 -8.43
N ASP A 165 -4.20 5.72 -9.38
CA ASP A 165 -5.28 6.47 -10.02
C ASP A 165 -6.31 6.95 -8.98
N VAL A 166 -6.74 6.08 -8.07
CA VAL A 166 -7.65 6.43 -6.98
C VAL A 166 -7.04 7.48 -6.05
N ALA A 167 -5.77 7.31 -5.65
CA ALA A 167 -5.10 8.26 -4.77
C ALA A 167 -5.02 9.66 -5.40
N VAL A 168 -4.74 9.74 -6.70
CA VAL A 168 -4.75 11.00 -7.46
C VAL A 168 -6.16 11.61 -7.52
N THR A 169 -7.17 10.83 -7.87
CA THR A 169 -8.57 11.28 -7.93
C THR A 169 -8.98 11.92 -6.60
N VAL A 170 -8.74 11.22 -5.50
CA VAL A 170 -9.13 11.68 -4.16
C VAL A 170 -8.30 12.88 -3.69
N ALA A 171 -6.99 12.87 -3.90
CA ALA A 171 -6.11 13.94 -3.44
C ALA A 171 -6.29 15.24 -4.23
N THR A 172 -6.77 15.18 -5.47
CA THR A 172 -7.02 16.38 -6.30
C THR A 172 -8.40 16.99 -6.11
N ASP A 173 -9.34 16.27 -5.52
CA ASP A 173 -10.66 16.78 -5.09
C ASP A 173 -10.99 16.33 -3.66
N PRO A 174 -10.19 16.72 -2.64
CA PRO A 174 -10.35 16.19 -1.29
C PRO A 174 -11.70 16.56 -0.66
N ALA A 175 -12.32 17.66 -1.08
CA ALA A 175 -13.60 18.12 -0.53
C ALA A 175 -14.75 17.11 -0.82
N ALA A 176 -14.77 16.51 -1.99
CA ALA A 176 -15.75 15.50 -2.36
C ALA A 176 -15.63 14.19 -1.55
N HIS A 177 -14.47 13.98 -0.95
CA HIS A 177 -14.11 12.74 -0.25
C HIS A 177 -13.94 12.94 1.28
N ARG A 178 -14.37 14.08 1.79
CA ARG A 178 -14.20 14.47 3.19
C ARG A 178 -14.78 13.46 4.16
N ASN A 179 -13.96 13.05 5.14
CA ASN A 179 -14.32 12.13 6.23
C ASN A 179 -14.88 10.78 5.71
N ARG A 180 -14.29 10.27 4.64
CA ARG A 180 -14.64 8.99 4.03
C ARG A 180 -13.54 7.95 4.26
N VAL A 181 -13.99 6.71 4.37
CA VAL A 181 -13.14 5.52 4.28
C VAL A 181 -13.55 4.77 3.03
N TYR A 182 -12.59 4.36 2.23
CA TYR A 182 -12.81 3.58 1.02
C TYR A 182 -12.05 2.26 1.11
N GLU A 183 -12.74 1.16 0.87
CA GLU A 183 -12.12 -0.17 0.74
C GLU A 183 -11.73 -0.41 -0.72
N LEU A 184 -10.46 -0.69 -0.97
CA LEU A 184 -9.89 -0.79 -2.32
C LEU A 184 -9.27 -2.18 -2.50
N VAL A 185 -10.10 -3.20 -2.59
CA VAL A 185 -9.71 -4.59 -2.83
C VAL A 185 -10.05 -5.02 -4.25
N GLY A 186 -9.35 -6.04 -4.76
CA GLY A 186 -9.61 -6.59 -6.09
C GLY A 186 -10.99 -7.24 -6.18
N GLU A 187 -11.57 -7.25 -7.38
CA GLU A 187 -12.89 -7.83 -7.65
C GLU A 187 -12.83 -9.36 -7.80
N ARG A 188 -11.65 -9.89 -8.06
CA ARG A 188 -11.38 -11.33 -8.20
C ARG A 188 -10.27 -11.75 -7.27
N ALA A 189 -10.51 -12.79 -6.48
CA ALA A 189 -9.48 -13.39 -5.66
C ALA A 189 -8.69 -14.45 -6.46
N LEU A 190 -7.35 -14.42 -6.32
CA LEU A 190 -6.40 -15.31 -6.99
C LEU A 190 -5.78 -16.28 -5.99
N GLY A 191 -5.73 -17.56 -6.31
CA GLY A 191 -5.06 -18.60 -5.55
C GLY A 191 -3.82 -19.14 -6.28
N GLY A 192 -3.06 -20.02 -5.62
CA GLY A 192 -1.85 -20.61 -6.20
C GLY A 192 -2.08 -21.34 -7.51
N ASP A 193 -3.23 -21.98 -7.66
CA ASP A 193 -3.61 -22.68 -8.92
C ASP A 193 -3.81 -21.70 -10.08
N ASP A 194 -4.40 -20.51 -9.85
CA ASP A 194 -4.56 -19.49 -10.90
C ASP A 194 -3.20 -18.96 -11.35
N LEU A 195 -2.31 -18.69 -10.38
CA LEU A 195 -0.96 -18.17 -10.65
C LEU A 195 -0.13 -19.20 -11.44
N ALA A 196 -0.22 -20.48 -11.05
CA ALA A 196 0.47 -21.55 -11.75
C ALA A 196 -0.06 -21.73 -13.18
N ALA A 197 -1.38 -21.77 -13.35
CA ALA A 197 -2.02 -21.99 -14.65
C ALA A 197 -1.60 -20.93 -15.69
N VAL A 198 -1.53 -19.65 -15.32
CA VAL A 198 -1.19 -18.56 -16.26
C VAL A 198 0.29 -18.56 -16.65
N LEU A 199 1.17 -19.15 -15.83
CA LEU A 199 2.61 -19.25 -16.09
C LEU A 199 3.03 -20.60 -16.67
N GLY A 200 2.09 -21.56 -16.83
CA GLY A 200 2.42 -22.92 -17.21
C GLY A 200 3.24 -23.69 -16.16
N ALA A 201 3.11 -23.26 -14.88
CA ALA A 201 3.79 -23.85 -13.74
C ALA A 201 2.90 -24.86 -12.99
N VAL A 202 3.46 -25.52 -11.98
CA VAL A 202 2.73 -26.41 -11.09
C VAL A 202 2.64 -25.77 -9.69
N TYR A 203 1.44 -25.69 -9.15
CA TYR A 203 1.26 -25.27 -7.77
C TYR A 203 1.42 -26.47 -6.83
N ALA A 204 2.42 -26.40 -5.95
CA ALA A 204 2.74 -27.42 -4.95
C ALA A 204 3.11 -26.73 -3.63
N PRO A 205 2.09 -26.31 -2.82
CA PRO A 205 2.35 -25.48 -1.63
C PRO A 205 3.28 -26.17 -0.65
N GLY A 206 4.35 -25.48 -0.30
CA GLY A 206 5.31 -25.89 0.71
C GLY A 206 4.83 -25.64 2.15
N ALA A 207 5.69 -25.94 3.11
CA ALA A 207 5.41 -25.63 4.50
C ALA A 207 5.69 -24.15 4.82
N LEU A 208 4.87 -23.56 5.69
CA LEU A 208 5.05 -22.17 6.15
C LEU A 208 6.39 -21.97 6.84
N ALA A 209 6.88 -22.98 7.59
CA ALA A 209 8.16 -22.93 8.29
C ALA A 209 9.33 -22.77 7.31
N ASP A 210 9.28 -23.48 6.17
CA ASP A 210 10.31 -23.43 5.15
C ASP A 210 10.32 -22.06 4.45
N ALA A 211 9.13 -21.54 4.10
CA ALA A 211 9.00 -20.20 3.53
C ALA A 211 9.53 -19.12 4.49
N ARG A 212 9.19 -19.22 5.77
CA ARG A 212 9.71 -18.29 6.80
C ARG A 212 11.23 -18.37 6.91
N ALA A 213 11.81 -19.56 6.89
CA ALA A 213 13.26 -19.74 6.93
C ALA A 213 13.93 -19.15 5.68
N ALA A 214 13.35 -19.37 4.51
CA ALA A 214 13.85 -18.79 3.26
C ALA A 214 13.83 -17.25 3.28
N ILE A 215 12.76 -16.62 3.76
CA ILE A 215 12.69 -15.17 3.93
C ILE A 215 13.79 -14.68 4.89
N ALA A 216 14.01 -15.37 6.01
CA ALA A 216 15.01 -14.97 7.02
C ALA A 216 16.45 -14.95 6.48
N VAL A 217 16.74 -15.73 5.44
CA VAL A 217 18.09 -15.80 4.83
C VAL A 217 18.19 -15.06 3.48
N SER A 218 17.08 -14.50 2.96
CA SER A 218 17.05 -13.82 1.66
C SER A 218 17.67 -12.42 1.66
N GLY A 219 18.12 -11.91 2.81
CA GLY A 219 18.56 -10.52 2.97
C GLY A 219 17.41 -9.54 3.26
N ALA A 220 16.20 -10.04 3.46
CA ALA A 220 15.07 -9.23 3.92
C ALA A 220 15.35 -8.62 5.30
N ALA A 221 14.82 -7.40 5.54
CA ALA A 221 14.94 -6.80 6.87
C ALA A 221 14.21 -7.65 7.94
N PRO A 222 14.67 -7.68 9.20
CA PRO A 222 14.10 -8.54 10.24
C PRO A 222 12.57 -8.43 10.39
N PHE A 223 12.01 -7.22 10.29
CA PHE A 223 10.55 -6.99 10.38
C PHE A 223 9.77 -7.58 9.21
N GLN A 224 10.38 -7.80 8.05
CA GLN A 224 9.73 -8.38 6.88
C GLN A 224 9.46 -9.88 7.04
N VAL A 225 10.22 -10.57 7.90
CA VAL A 225 10.01 -12.00 8.15
C VAL A 225 8.62 -12.29 8.74
N PRO A 226 8.21 -11.70 9.88
CA PRO A 226 6.85 -11.87 10.39
C PRO A 226 5.80 -11.26 9.46
N MET A 227 6.10 -10.14 8.79
CA MET A 227 5.20 -9.49 7.86
C MET A 227 4.78 -10.43 6.71
N LEU A 228 5.73 -11.00 5.98
CA LEU A 228 5.45 -11.91 4.87
C LEU A 228 4.89 -13.26 5.35
N THR A 229 5.36 -13.76 6.51
CA THR A 229 4.82 -14.99 7.11
C THR A 229 3.34 -14.82 7.47
N SER A 230 2.94 -13.68 8.06
CA SER A 230 1.53 -13.40 8.36
C SER A 230 0.68 -13.25 7.10
N THR A 231 1.26 -12.71 6.02
CA THR A 231 0.59 -12.60 4.72
C THR A 231 0.28 -13.99 4.15
N TYR A 232 1.23 -14.92 4.16
CA TYR A 232 0.99 -16.29 3.72
C TYR A 232 -0.13 -16.97 4.51
N THR A 233 -0.07 -16.88 5.85
CA THR A 233 -1.12 -17.47 6.71
C THR A 233 -2.48 -16.85 6.48
N ALA A 234 -2.57 -15.54 6.34
CA ALA A 234 -3.82 -14.85 6.08
C ALA A 234 -4.44 -15.28 4.73
N ILE A 235 -3.62 -15.40 3.68
CA ILE A 235 -4.09 -15.93 2.39
C ILE A 235 -4.53 -17.38 2.54
N ALA A 236 -3.70 -18.24 3.14
CA ALA A 236 -3.98 -19.68 3.25
C ALA A 236 -5.30 -19.99 3.96
N HIS A 237 -5.71 -19.14 4.91
CA HIS A 237 -6.96 -19.25 5.67
C HIS A 237 -8.14 -18.48 5.09
N GLY A 238 -7.99 -17.85 3.91
CA GLY A 238 -9.06 -17.15 3.21
C GLY A 238 -9.45 -15.80 3.84
N PHE A 239 -8.57 -15.20 4.64
CA PHE A 239 -8.86 -13.92 5.29
C PHE A 239 -8.71 -12.72 4.36
N LEU A 240 -8.09 -12.90 3.20
CA LEU A 240 -7.79 -11.83 2.24
C LEU A 240 -8.46 -12.05 0.88
N ASP A 241 -9.50 -12.87 0.82
CA ASP A 241 -10.20 -13.20 -0.43
C ASP A 241 -11.24 -12.16 -0.86
N GLY A 242 -11.40 -11.09 -0.07
CA GLY A 242 -12.36 -10.03 -0.32
C GLY A 242 -13.81 -10.39 0.02
N THR A 243 -14.08 -11.59 0.55
CA THR A 243 -15.43 -12.00 0.95
C THR A 243 -15.96 -11.09 2.04
N GLY A 244 -17.13 -10.48 1.80
CA GLY A 244 -17.76 -9.55 2.72
C GLY A 244 -17.19 -8.10 2.66
N VAL A 245 -16.18 -7.83 1.86
CA VAL A 245 -15.67 -6.49 1.61
C VAL A 245 -16.33 -5.90 0.37
N ARG A 246 -17.05 -4.79 0.54
CA ARG A 246 -17.55 -4.03 -0.60
C ARG A 246 -16.46 -3.09 -1.11
N SER A 247 -15.88 -3.40 -2.25
CA SER A 247 -14.86 -2.56 -2.87
C SER A 247 -15.45 -1.29 -3.47
N ASP A 248 -14.81 -0.15 -3.19
CA ASP A 248 -15.12 1.15 -3.81
C ASP A 248 -14.24 1.42 -5.05
N LEU A 249 -13.35 0.48 -5.40
CA LEU A 249 -12.31 0.65 -6.41
C LEU A 249 -12.89 1.11 -7.76
N ARG A 250 -13.85 0.37 -8.32
CA ARG A 250 -14.47 0.69 -9.62
C ARG A 250 -15.13 2.07 -9.62
N THR A 251 -15.79 2.43 -8.52
CA THR A 251 -16.46 3.74 -8.39
C THR A 251 -15.44 4.87 -8.45
N LEU A 252 -14.33 4.74 -7.71
CA LEU A 252 -13.28 5.76 -7.68
C LEU A 252 -12.41 5.80 -8.94
N LEU A 253 -12.42 4.73 -9.73
CA LEU A 253 -11.85 4.70 -11.09
C LEU A 253 -12.79 5.30 -12.15
N GLY A 254 -13.87 5.98 -11.75
CA GLY A 254 -14.83 6.61 -12.67
C GLY A 254 -15.67 5.60 -13.46
N GLY A 255 -15.88 4.39 -12.91
CA GLY A 255 -16.59 3.31 -13.57
C GLY A 255 -15.74 2.45 -14.51
N ARG A 256 -14.48 2.80 -14.72
CA ARG A 256 -13.49 1.96 -15.44
C ARG A 256 -13.31 0.62 -14.72
N GLU A 257 -13.17 -0.45 -15.48
CA GLU A 257 -12.78 -1.74 -14.91
C GLU A 257 -11.38 -1.67 -14.30
N PRO A 258 -11.17 -2.24 -13.10
CA PRO A 258 -9.85 -2.41 -12.55
C PRO A 258 -8.97 -3.28 -13.47
N LEU A 259 -7.66 -3.06 -13.42
CA LEU A 259 -6.70 -3.91 -14.11
C LEU A 259 -6.79 -5.35 -13.61
N ASP A 260 -6.71 -6.31 -14.52
CA ASP A 260 -6.69 -7.72 -14.12
C ASP A 260 -5.42 -8.02 -13.31
N ALA A 261 -5.61 -8.42 -12.06
CA ALA A 261 -4.53 -8.69 -11.14
C ALA A 261 -3.62 -9.86 -11.59
N LEU A 262 -4.17 -10.79 -12.37
CA LEU A 262 -3.41 -11.90 -12.95
C LEU A 262 -2.46 -11.43 -14.06
N ASP A 263 -2.92 -10.52 -14.92
CA ASP A 263 -2.07 -9.89 -15.94
C ASP A 263 -0.96 -9.05 -15.31
N VAL A 264 -1.27 -8.33 -14.22
CA VAL A 264 -0.28 -7.56 -13.46
C VAL A 264 0.76 -8.48 -12.84
N PHE A 265 0.34 -9.59 -12.23
CA PHE A 265 1.24 -10.61 -11.70
C PHE A 265 2.18 -11.15 -12.78
N VAL A 266 1.65 -11.57 -13.94
CA VAL A 266 2.46 -12.11 -15.05
C VAL A 266 3.51 -11.11 -15.52
N LYS A 267 3.14 -9.83 -15.63
CA LYS A 267 4.09 -8.77 -16.01
C LYS A 267 5.18 -8.60 -14.96
N ALA A 268 4.83 -8.61 -13.68
CA ALA A 268 5.79 -8.44 -12.58
C ALA A 268 6.80 -9.61 -12.53
N VAL A 269 6.34 -10.86 -12.66
CA VAL A 269 7.24 -12.04 -12.72
C VAL A 269 8.25 -11.95 -13.87
N ARG A 270 7.86 -11.39 -15.04
CA ARG A 270 8.76 -11.24 -16.19
C ARG A 270 9.79 -10.14 -16.08
N VAL A 271 9.59 -9.19 -15.19
CA VAL A 271 10.52 -8.06 -14.95
C VAL A 271 11.59 -8.46 -13.95
N ASP A 272 11.23 -9.28 -12.96
CA ASP A 272 12.10 -9.68 -11.86
C ASP A 272 12.90 -10.98 -12.16
N GLY A 273 12.62 -11.69 -13.25
CA GLY A 273 13.31 -12.91 -13.73
C GLY A 273 14.20 -12.63 -14.94
#